data_c2b482256a3c94e0153679ce509f7a9a
#
_entry.id   c2b482256a3c94e0153679ce509f7a9a
#
_cell.length_a   1.000
_cell.length_b   1.000
_cell.length_c   1.000
_cell.angle_alpha   90.00
_cell.angle_beta   90.00
_cell.angle_gamma   90.00
#
_symmetry.space_group_name_H-M   'P 1'
#
loop_
_entity.id
_entity.type
_entity.pdbx_description
1 polymer ?
#
loop_
_entity_poly.entity_id
_entity_poly.type
_entity_poly.pdbx_seq_one_letter_code
_entity_poly.pdbx_strand_id
1 'polypeptide(L)'
;MGKILAICTSPRRGTLKTPVPSAVLAPEWGIVGDAHGGSWHRQVSLLSAEKIEAFRQKLWVDYGAFGENLVVEGFDLATLPVPSFFAIGDAVLEMTQIGKECHSDCAIRRQTATASCRGRAFSRWCCAAHHPHRRRDEAAAHPGRSAPARGGDHPFR
;
A
#
# COMPACT_ATOMS: atom_id res chain seq x y z
N MET A 1 11.85 -8.19 6.46
CA MET A 1 10.69 -8.51 5.60
C MET A 1 9.45 -8.03 6.33
N GLY A 2 8.62 -7.20 5.70
CA GLY A 2 7.40 -6.70 6.35
C GLY A 2 6.25 -7.70 6.24
N LYS A 3 5.17 -7.43 6.99
CA LYS A 3 3.96 -8.27 7.03
C LYS A 3 2.73 -7.38 6.87
N ILE A 4 1.73 -7.86 6.14
CA ILE A 4 0.40 -7.25 6.11
C ILE A 4 -0.44 -7.86 7.24
N LEU A 5 -0.93 -7.03 8.14
CA LEU A 5 -1.77 -7.43 9.26
C LEU A 5 -3.26 -7.33 8.94
N ALA A 6 -3.65 -6.38 8.10
CA ALA A 6 -5.03 -6.21 7.67
C ALA A 6 -5.11 -5.59 6.27
N ILE A 7 -6.16 -5.97 5.57
CA ILE A 7 -6.60 -5.38 4.31
C ILE A 7 -7.96 -4.75 4.57
N CYS A 8 -8.13 -3.47 4.27
CA CYS A 8 -9.36 -2.73 4.55
C CYS A 8 -9.88 -2.04 3.30
N THR A 9 -11.18 -2.10 3.09
CA THR A 9 -11.86 -1.49 1.94
C THR A 9 -13.09 -0.71 2.37
N SER A 10 -13.55 0.19 1.54
CA SER A 10 -14.82 0.89 1.69
C SER A 10 -15.47 1.13 0.33
N PRO A 11 -16.80 1.00 0.23
CA PRO A 11 -17.51 1.23 -1.03
C PRO A 11 -17.67 2.71 -1.37
N ARG A 12 -17.42 3.61 -0.40
CA ARG A 12 -17.59 5.07 -0.56
C ARG A 12 -16.38 5.82 -0.04
N ARG A 13 -16.01 6.90 -0.73
CA ARG A 13 -14.99 7.85 -0.26
C ARG A 13 -15.46 8.58 0.98
N GLY A 14 -14.51 8.91 1.87
CA GLY A 14 -14.81 9.66 3.11
C GLY A 14 -15.47 8.84 4.21
N THR A 15 -15.61 7.53 4.04
CA THR A 15 -16.08 6.60 5.07
C THR A 15 -14.91 5.81 5.66
N LEU A 16 -15.13 5.25 6.84
CA LEU A 16 -14.19 4.28 7.41
C LEU A 16 -14.09 3.08 6.49
N LYS A 17 -12.92 2.46 6.49
CA LYS A 17 -12.73 1.18 5.82
C LYS A 17 -12.94 0.05 6.82
N THR A 18 -13.38 -1.09 6.32
CA THR A 18 -13.60 -2.29 7.11
C THR A 18 -12.62 -3.38 6.68
N PRO A 19 -12.10 -4.18 7.61
CA PRO A 19 -11.25 -5.31 7.29
C PRO A 19 -11.97 -6.32 6.40
N VAL A 20 -11.24 -6.85 5.41
CA VAL A 20 -11.68 -7.91 4.53
C VAL A 20 -10.65 -9.05 4.53
N PRO A 21 -11.07 -10.31 4.32
CA PRO A 21 -10.15 -11.45 4.37
C PRO A 21 -9.16 -11.47 3.21
N SER A 22 -9.52 -10.91 2.09
CA SER A 22 -8.68 -10.83 0.88
C SER A 22 -9.13 -9.70 -0.02
N ALA A 23 -8.24 -9.26 -0.91
CA ALA A 23 -8.55 -8.28 -1.95
C ALA A 23 -7.73 -8.55 -3.20
N VAL A 24 -8.24 -8.12 -4.34
CA VAL A 24 -7.55 -8.19 -5.63
C VAL A 24 -6.97 -6.81 -5.94
N LEU A 25 -5.68 -6.77 -6.23
CA LEU A 25 -5.00 -5.58 -6.77
C LEU A 25 -5.01 -5.64 -8.30
N ALA A 26 -5.55 -4.63 -8.93
CA ALA A 26 -5.52 -4.47 -10.38
C ALA A 26 -4.49 -3.39 -10.77
N PRO A 27 -3.65 -3.66 -11.80
CA PRO A 27 -2.70 -2.68 -12.32
C PRO A 27 -3.38 -1.38 -12.73
N GLU A 28 -2.74 -0.25 -12.44
CA GLU A 28 -3.22 1.11 -12.74
C GLU A 28 -4.60 1.46 -12.12
N TRP A 29 -5.10 0.61 -11.23
CA TRP A 29 -6.39 0.78 -10.59
C TRP A 29 -6.33 0.78 -9.06
N GLY A 30 -5.55 -0.13 -8.47
CA GLY A 30 -5.50 -0.36 -7.03
C GLY A 30 -6.39 -1.52 -6.58
N ILE A 31 -7.02 -1.42 -5.42
CA ILE A 31 -7.88 -2.49 -4.88
C ILE A 31 -9.24 -2.48 -5.57
N VAL A 32 -9.60 -3.62 -6.16
CA VAL A 32 -10.91 -3.82 -6.80
C VAL A 32 -12.01 -3.74 -5.74
N GLY A 33 -13.04 -2.93 -6.02
CA GLY A 33 -14.16 -2.72 -5.09
C GLY A 33 -13.91 -1.68 -3.99
N ASP A 34 -12.69 -1.12 -3.90
CA ASP A 34 -12.44 0.00 -3.00
C ASP A 34 -12.76 1.34 -3.66
N ALA A 35 -13.31 2.27 -2.88
CA ALA A 35 -13.69 3.60 -3.37
C ALA A 35 -12.52 4.48 -3.84
N HIS A 36 -11.29 4.13 -3.47
CA HIS A 36 -10.08 4.83 -3.92
C HIS A 36 -9.45 4.20 -5.16
N GLY A 37 -9.99 3.10 -5.66
CA GLY A 37 -9.60 2.54 -6.97
C GLY A 37 -9.79 3.57 -8.09
N GLY A 38 -8.88 3.57 -9.08
CA GLY A 38 -8.92 4.48 -10.24
C GLY A 38 -7.54 4.89 -10.71
N SER A 39 -7.50 5.56 -11.87
CA SER A 39 -6.27 6.00 -12.52
C SER A 39 -5.71 7.28 -11.87
N TRP A 40 -5.16 7.17 -10.69
CA TRP A 40 -4.50 8.26 -9.96
C TRP A 40 -3.41 7.70 -9.04
N HIS A 41 -2.54 8.56 -8.51
CA HIS A 41 -1.34 8.13 -7.79
C HIS A 41 -1.59 7.65 -6.34
N ARG A 42 -2.80 7.78 -5.79
CA ARG A 42 -3.13 7.38 -4.42
C ARG A 42 -4.22 6.30 -4.40
N GLN A 43 -4.01 5.26 -5.18
CA GLN A 43 -4.95 4.13 -5.32
C GLN A 43 -5.04 3.30 -4.05
N VAL A 44 -3.93 3.13 -3.34
CA VAL A 44 -3.81 2.31 -2.14
C VAL A 44 -3.13 3.11 -1.04
N SER A 45 -3.69 3.12 0.13
CA SER A 45 -3.11 3.75 1.31
C SER A 45 -2.55 2.72 2.28
N LEU A 46 -1.31 2.92 2.72
CA LEU A 46 -0.60 2.08 3.68
C LEU A 46 -0.45 2.81 5.00
N LEU A 47 -0.63 2.11 6.11
CA LEU A 47 -0.41 2.62 7.46
C LEU A 47 0.37 1.60 8.28
N SER A 48 1.36 2.08 9.05
CA SER A 48 2.15 1.24 9.93
C SER A 48 1.32 0.77 11.13
N ALA A 49 1.38 -0.53 11.41
CA ALA A 49 0.72 -1.14 12.55
C ALA A 49 1.21 -0.54 13.87
N GLU A 50 2.50 -0.27 13.98
CA GLU A 50 3.13 0.30 15.17
C GLU A 50 2.55 1.68 15.50
N LYS A 51 2.18 2.45 14.47
CA LYS A 51 1.52 3.76 14.66
C LYS A 51 0.07 3.63 15.12
N ILE A 52 -0.64 2.62 14.62
CA ILE A 52 -2.01 2.31 15.08
C ILE A 52 -1.96 1.87 16.54
N GLU A 53 -1.05 0.97 16.90
CA GLU A 53 -0.91 0.51 18.27
C GLU A 53 -0.53 1.64 19.25
N ALA A 54 0.37 2.53 18.85
CA ALA A 54 0.69 3.72 19.62
C ALA A 54 -0.52 4.63 19.81
N PHE A 55 -1.41 4.72 18.82
CA PHE A 55 -2.66 5.47 18.94
C PHE A 55 -3.68 4.78 19.86
N ARG A 56 -3.76 3.45 19.82
CA ARG A 56 -4.65 2.63 20.65
C ARG A 56 -4.40 2.80 22.15
N GLN A 57 -3.21 3.22 22.54
CA GLN A 57 -2.92 3.57 23.94
C GLN A 57 -3.77 4.76 24.45
N LYS A 58 -4.30 5.57 23.54
CA LYS A 58 -5.11 6.76 23.87
C LYS A 58 -6.58 6.55 23.57
N LEU A 59 -6.88 5.89 22.49
CA LEU A 59 -8.25 5.64 22.03
C LEU A 59 -8.26 4.36 21.18
N TRP A 60 -9.13 3.42 21.55
CA TRP A 60 -9.32 2.20 20.77
C TRP A 60 -9.89 2.51 19.38
N VAL A 61 -9.25 1.98 18.35
CA VAL A 61 -9.68 2.05 16.96
C VAL A 61 -9.46 0.73 16.27
N ASP A 62 -10.36 0.37 15.36
CA ASP A 62 -10.19 -0.78 14.48
C ASP A 62 -9.27 -0.46 13.30
N TYR A 63 -8.76 -1.47 12.65
CA TYR A 63 -8.09 -1.30 11.37
C TYR A 63 -9.08 -0.75 10.33
N GLY A 64 -8.61 0.17 9.49
CA GLY A 64 -9.46 0.91 8.55
C GLY A 64 -9.99 2.24 9.07
N ALA A 65 -9.85 2.51 10.38
CA ALA A 65 -10.35 3.72 11.02
C ALA A 65 -9.72 5.01 10.48
N PHE A 66 -8.51 4.96 9.96
CA PHE A 66 -7.82 6.10 9.37
C PHE A 66 -7.96 6.16 7.85
N GLY A 67 -8.78 5.26 7.28
CA GLY A 67 -9.02 5.15 5.85
C GLY A 67 -7.87 4.45 5.10
N GLU A 68 -7.01 3.74 5.83
CA GLU A 68 -5.96 2.91 5.26
C GLU A 68 -6.53 1.66 4.60
N ASN A 69 -5.86 1.23 3.52
CA ASN A 69 -6.16 -0.03 2.84
C ASN A 69 -5.32 -1.18 3.38
N LEU A 70 -4.03 -0.93 3.61
CA LEU A 70 -3.09 -1.93 4.08
C LEU A 70 -2.49 -1.50 5.40
N VAL A 71 -2.64 -2.34 6.41
CA VAL A 71 -1.92 -2.20 7.68
C VAL A 71 -0.67 -3.06 7.60
N VAL A 72 0.49 -2.44 7.67
CA VAL A 72 1.79 -3.10 7.49
C VAL A 72 2.63 -2.99 8.74
N GLU A 73 3.39 -4.06 9.01
CA GLU A 73 4.31 -4.18 10.14
C GLU A 73 5.73 -4.44 9.65
N GLY A 74 6.72 -3.99 10.38
CA GLY A 74 8.12 -4.36 10.21
C GLY A 74 8.97 -3.37 9.41
N PHE A 75 8.43 -2.18 9.07
CA PHE A 75 9.22 -1.07 8.52
C PHE A 75 8.55 0.28 8.75
N ASP A 76 9.37 1.30 8.94
CA ASP A 76 8.87 2.66 9.09
C ASP A 76 8.65 3.30 7.72
N LEU A 77 7.38 3.33 7.29
CA LEU A 77 6.97 3.93 6.02
C LEU A 77 7.40 5.39 5.87
N ALA A 78 7.54 6.12 6.98
CA ALA A 78 7.85 7.55 6.95
C ALA A 78 9.32 7.85 6.60
N THR A 79 10.20 6.86 6.71
CA THR A 79 11.64 7.00 6.44
C THR A 79 12.06 6.49 5.07
N LEU A 80 11.15 5.81 4.38
CA LEU A 80 11.45 5.25 3.07
C LEU A 80 11.52 6.37 2.01
N PRO A 81 12.45 6.27 1.04
CA PRO A 81 12.50 7.21 -0.06
C PRO A 81 11.27 7.06 -0.98
N VAL A 82 10.92 8.16 -1.65
CA VAL A 82 9.91 8.14 -2.72
C VAL A 82 10.64 8.33 -4.05
N PRO A 83 10.49 7.41 -5.01
CA PRO A 83 9.68 6.18 -4.95
C PRO A 83 10.37 5.04 -4.17
N SER A 84 9.58 4.22 -3.49
CA SER A 84 9.94 2.90 -2.99
C SER A 84 8.97 1.87 -3.54
N PHE A 85 9.41 0.63 -3.69
CA PHE A 85 8.58 -0.44 -4.26
C PHE A 85 8.36 -1.55 -3.23
N PHE A 86 7.11 -2.00 -3.12
CA PHE A 86 6.71 -3.09 -2.23
C PHE A 86 6.19 -4.26 -3.06
N ALA A 87 6.80 -5.43 -2.91
CA ALA A 87 6.27 -6.68 -3.46
C ALA A 87 5.28 -7.30 -2.47
N ILE A 88 4.07 -7.58 -2.92
CA ILE A 88 2.97 -8.15 -2.13
C ILE A 88 2.35 -9.27 -2.94
N GLY A 89 2.73 -10.52 -2.64
CA GLY A 89 2.38 -11.65 -3.51
C GLY A 89 2.92 -11.41 -4.93
N ASP A 90 2.03 -11.45 -5.91
CA ASP A 90 2.37 -11.19 -7.32
C ASP A 90 2.27 -9.70 -7.71
N ALA A 91 1.78 -8.86 -6.80
CA ALA A 91 1.62 -7.43 -7.04
C ALA A 91 2.88 -6.65 -6.62
N VAL A 92 3.10 -5.53 -7.29
CA VAL A 92 4.10 -4.54 -6.90
C VAL A 92 3.39 -3.21 -6.70
N LEU A 93 3.60 -2.59 -5.56
CA LEU A 93 3.13 -1.23 -5.29
C LEU A 93 4.31 -0.27 -5.34
N GLU A 94 4.14 0.83 -6.02
CA GLU A 94 5.05 1.97 -5.99
C GLU A 94 4.56 3.01 -5.00
N MET A 95 5.39 3.37 -4.04
CA MET A 95 5.09 4.45 -3.11
C MET A 95 5.23 5.79 -3.80
N THR A 96 4.15 6.52 -3.91
CA THR A 96 4.07 7.79 -4.64
C THR A 96 4.11 9.00 -3.72
N GLN A 97 3.76 8.83 -2.46
CA GLN A 97 3.67 9.94 -1.51
C GLN A 97 3.78 9.43 -0.07
N ILE A 98 4.52 10.16 0.76
CA ILE A 98 4.48 10.02 2.22
C ILE A 98 3.55 11.10 2.77
N GLY A 99 2.60 10.66 3.57
CA GLY A 99 1.65 11.54 4.20
C GLY A 99 0.39 11.79 3.36
N LYS A 100 -0.62 12.28 4.05
CA LYS A 100 -1.91 12.65 3.49
C LYS A 100 -2.26 14.05 3.96
N GLU A 101 -2.62 14.92 3.05
CA GLU A 101 -3.24 16.19 3.43
C GLU A 101 -4.63 15.91 4.00
N CYS A 102 -4.83 16.27 5.27
CA CYS A 102 -6.11 16.13 5.91
C CYS A 102 -7.03 17.30 5.54
N HIS A 103 -8.13 17.00 4.90
CA HIS A 103 -9.23 17.93 4.76
C HIS A 103 -9.85 18.24 6.14
N SER A 104 -10.32 19.44 6.32
CA SER A 104 -10.76 19.97 7.62
C SER A 104 -11.91 19.23 8.28
N ASP A 105 -12.68 18.40 7.57
CA ASP A 105 -13.90 17.77 8.08
C ASP A 105 -14.15 16.37 7.48
N CYS A 106 -13.31 15.39 7.87
CA CYS A 106 -13.53 13.99 7.46
C CYS A 106 -14.13 13.16 8.60
N ALA A 107 -14.85 12.06 8.26
CA ALA A 107 -15.46 11.16 9.24
C ALA A 107 -14.45 10.60 10.25
N ILE A 108 -13.22 10.37 9.83
CA ILE A 108 -12.11 9.90 10.66
C ILE A 108 -11.82 10.91 11.76
N ARG A 109 -11.76 12.20 11.42
CA ARG A 109 -11.52 13.27 12.39
C ARG A 109 -12.65 13.41 13.39
N ARG A 110 -13.90 13.22 12.97
CA ARG A 110 -15.07 13.29 13.85
C ARG A 110 -15.07 12.16 14.88
N GLN A 111 -14.68 10.96 14.48
CA GLN A 111 -14.62 9.80 15.38
C GLN A 111 -13.41 9.84 16.31
N THR A 112 -12.27 10.27 15.82
CA THR A 112 -11.06 10.32 16.64
C THR A 112 -10.98 11.55 17.53
N ALA A 113 -11.94 12.50 17.42
CA ALA A 113 -12.20 13.73 18.20
C ALA A 113 -10.96 14.41 18.83
N THR A 114 -9.80 13.84 18.65
CA THR A 114 -8.56 14.24 19.30
C THR A 114 -7.70 15.10 18.38
N ALA A 115 -6.99 16.02 18.98
CA ALA A 115 -6.00 16.89 18.36
C ALA A 115 -4.92 16.17 17.52
N SER A 116 -4.86 14.84 17.59
CA SER A 116 -3.91 13.99 16.88
C SER A 116 -4.04 14.05 15.34
N CYS A 117 -5.24 14.28 14.81
CA CYS A 117 -5.42 14.53 13.37
C CYS A 117 -5.04 15.95 12.94
N ARG A 118 -4.82 16.87 13.89
CA ARG A 118 -4.47 18.27 13.57
C ARG A 118 -2.99 18.48 13.30
N GLY A 119 -2.13 17.49 13.55
CA GLY A 119 -0.68 17.63 13.41
C GLY A 119 -0.15 17.05 12.11
N ARG A 120 0.85 17.72 11.53
CA ARG A 120 1.67 17.17 10.41
C ARG A 120 2.24 15.78 10.71
N ALA A 121 2.34 15.40 11.98
CA ALA A 121 2.84 14.11 12.41
C ALA A 121 1.93 12.94 11.98
N PHE A 122 0.60 13.08 12.08
CA PHE A 122 -0.32 12.01 11.70
C PHE A 122 -0.39 11.81 10.17
N SER A 123 -0.32 12.89 9.40
CA SER A 123 -0.31 12.81 7.94
C SER A 123 0.89 12.04 7.40
N ARG A 124 2.02 12.03 8.13
CA ARG A 124 3.25 11.29 7.75
C ARG A 124 3.18 9.79 8.04
N TRP A 125 2.17 9.29 8.73
CA TRP A 125 2.04 7.88 9.06
C TRP A 125 1.45 7.04 7.93
N CYS A 126 0.78 7.68 6.99
CA CYS A 126 0.13 7.05 5.86
C CYS A 126 0.93 7.33 4.59
N CYS A 127 1.18 6.29 3.81
CA CYS A 127 1.74 6.40 2.48
C CYS A 127 0.67 6.13 1.43
N ALA A 128 0.77 6.80 0.30
CA ALA A 128 -0.02 6.49 -0.87
C ALA A 128 0.83 5.67 -1.84
N ALA A 129 0.22 4.71 -2.49
CA ALA A 129 0.85 3.88 -3.49
C ALA A 129 -0.08 3.61 -4.66
N HIS A 130 0.48 3.26 -5.80
CA HIS A 130 -0.25 2.74 -6.93
C HIS A 130 0.34 1.40 -7.36
N HIS A 131 -0.43 0.59 -8.05
CA HIS A 131 0.02 -0.66 -8.64
C HIS A 131 0.33 -0.41 -10.11
N PRO A 132 1.62 -0.25 -10.49
CA PRO A 132 2.00 0.05 -11.86
C PRO A 132 1.73 -1.15 -12.77
N HIS A 133 1.43 -0.88 -14.04
CA HIS A 133 1.43 -1.91 -15.06
C HIS A 133 2.87 -2.42 -15.21
N ARG A 134 3.12 -3.72 -14.98
CA ARG A 134 4.44 -4.32 -15.26
C ARG A 134 4.78 -4.09 -16.72
N ARG A 135 5.75 -3.24 -16.99
CA ARG A 135 6.37 -3.21 -18.32
C ARG A 135 7.08 -4.55 -18.52
N ARG A 136 6.87 -5.20 -19.65
CA ARG A 136 7.49 -6.50 -19.97
C ARG A 136 9.02 -6.46 -19.93
N ASP A 137 9.61 -5.29 -19.93
CA ASP A 137 11.04 -5.04 -20.01
C ASP A 137 11.78 -5.13 -18.67
N GLU A 138 11.09 -5.05 -17.54
CA GLU A 138 11.72 -5.18 -16.21
C GLU A 138 11.88 -6.64 -15.73
N ALA A 139 11.33 -7.61 -16.43
CA ALA A 139 11.53 -9.03 -16.13
C ALA A 139 12.94 -9.55 -16.50
N ALA A 140 13.78 -8.74 -17.14
CA ALA A 140 15.12 -9.13 -17.60
C ALA A 140 16.26 -8.78 -16.64
N ALA A 141 16.00 -8.09 -15.53
CA ALA A 141 17.03 -7.65 -14.58
C ALA A 141 17.08 -8.46 -13.28
N HIS A 142 16.94 -9.80 -13.37
CA HIS A 142 17.41 -10.68 -12.31
C HIS A 142 18.79 -11.23 -12.70
N PRO A 143 19.88 -10.81 -12.03
CA PRO A 143 21.17 -11.46 -12.14
C PRO A 143 21.09 -12.81 -11.41
N GLY A 144 20.95 -13.91 -12.15
CA GLY A 144 21.05 -15.23 -11.53
C GLY A 144 20.24 -16.36 -12.16
N ARG A 145 20.16 -16.42 -13.48
CA ARG A 145 19.94 -17.70 -14.19
C ARG A 145 20.91 -17.80 -15.33
N SER A 146 21.97 -18.57 -15.10
CA SER A 146 22.84 -19.09 -16.13
C SER A 146 22.00 -19.85 -17.17
N ALA A 147 22.09 -19.41 -18.42
CA ALA A 147 21.52 -20.11 -19.56
C ALA A 147 22.12 -21.53 -19.65
N PRO A 148 21.33 -22.55 -19.97
CA PRO A 148 21.88 -23.83 -20.33
C PRO A 148 22.61 -23.68 -21.68
N ALA A 149 23.84 -24.15 -21.70
CA ALA A 149 24.69 -24.22 -22.88
C ALA A 149 23.95 -24.93 -24.03
N ARG A 150 23.87 -24.27 -25.18
CA ARG A 150 23.51 -24.92 -26.43
C ARG A 150 24.70 -25.80 -26.85
N GLY A 151 24.58 -27.07 -26.62
CA GLY A 151 25.45 -28.08 -27.20
C GLY A 151 25.04 -28.39 -28.62
N GLY A 152 25.94 -28.22 -29.53
CA GLY A 152 26.43 -29.07 -30.54
C GLY A 152 25.51 -29.55 -31.66
N ASP A 153 25.78 -29.00 -32.80
CA ASP A 153 25.91 -29.67 -34.12
C ASP A 153 25.46 -31.15 -34.24
N HIS A 154 24.60 -31.41 -35.18
CA HIS A 154 24.94 -32.43 -36.15
C HIS A 154 24.21 -32.27 -37.51
N PRO A 155 24.93 -32.35 -38.62
CA PRO A 155 24.35 -32.41 -39.95
C PRO A 155 24.07 -33.87 -40.35
N PHE A 156 23.38 -34.07 -41.43
CA PHE A 156 23.26 -35.21 -42.34
C PHE A 156 21.84 -35.75 -42.55
N ARG A 157 21.46 -35.56 -43.69
CA ARG A 157 20.96 -36.18 -44.94
C ARG A 157 19.48 -36.03 -45.11
#